data_b8c929f6d48f246fe51b534917f272db
#
_entry.id   b8c929f6d48f246fe51b534917f272db
#
_cell.length_a   1.000
_cell.length_b   1.000
_cell.length_c   1.000
_cell.angle_alpha   90.00
_cell.angle_beta   90.00
_cell.angle_gamma   90.00
#
_symmetry.space_group_name_H-M   'P 1'
#
loop_
_entity.id
_entity.type
_entity.pdbx_description
1 polymer ?
#
loop_
_entity_poly.entity_id
_entity_poly.type
_entity_poly.pdbx_seq_one_letter_code
_entity_poly.pdbx_strand_id
1 'polypeptide(L)'
;MTRRSKTTKPSSLLSELHVPLLILAAFLLGAGGMWLIMRSSSPGRPGKPPVERLPPSPATEPPDVSQLAPADAARILGDWNYDRHNWAHAIEHYQEAIADGADNPDVRTDLGNCFRFIGETQKALEQYQIAQTENPMHENSLFNQAGLYAEALHDDQRALAMAREFLKRFPQSDRAAAAGQLISKLEESDQSAPKP
;
A
#
# COMPACT_ATOMS: atom_id res chain seq x y z
N MET A 1 -87.12 29.28 -4.21
CA MET A 1 -85.94 29.41 -3.36
C MET A 1 -85.94 28.30 -2.34
N THR A 2 -85.19 27.19 -2.61
CA THR A 2 -85.20 26.04 -1.73
C THR A 2 -83.71 25.75 -1.35
N ARG A 3 -83.42 25.99 -0.07
CA ARG A 3 -82.10 25.86 0.57
C ARG A 3 -81.90 24.41 0.95
N ARG A 4 -80.94 23.77 0.30
CA ARG A 4 -80.56 22.36 0.54
C ARG A 4 -79.53 22.37 1.68
N SER A 5 -79.85 21.83 2.85
CA SER A 5 -78.96 21.63 3.96
C SER A 5 -77.98 20.41 3.64
N LYS A 6 -76.72 20.64 3.79
CA LYS A 6 -75.68 19.55 3.75
C LYS A 6 -75.61 18.98 5.15
N THR A 7 -75.96 17.72 5.29
CA THR A 7 -75.68 16.95 6.51
C THR A 7 -74.24 16.43 6.42
N THR A 8 -73.37 16.87 7.27
CA THR A 8 -72.02 16.33 7.45
C THR A 8 -72.08 15.08 8.34
N LYS A 9 -71.61 13.97 7.81
CA LYS A 9 -71.46 12.70 8.52
C LYS A 9 -70.26 12.79 9.45
N PRO A 10 -70.32 12.38 10.72
CA PRO A 10 -69.13 12.39 11.59
C PRO A 10 -68.22 11.27 11.19
N SER A 11 -66.99 11.60 10.82
CA SER A 11 -65.91 10.65 10.59
C SER A 11 -65.44 10.04 11.90
N SER A 12 -65.52 8.73 12.01
CA SER A 12 -65.11 7.98 13.19
C SER A 12 -63.60 7.97 13.31
N LEU A 13 -63.05 8.87 14.10
CA LEU A 13 -61.62 8.96 14.44
C LEU A 13 -61.09 7.74 15.22
N LEU A 14 -61.99 6.82 15.61
CA LEU A 14 -61.66 5.65 16.44
C LEU A 14 -61.15 4.46 15.59
N SER A 15 -61.39 4.43 14.28
CA SER A 15 -60.93 3.31 13.42
C SER A 15 -59.47 3.43 12.98
N GLU A 16 -58.90 4.64 13.02
CA GLU A 16 -57.51 4.85 12.57
C GLU A 16 -56.43 4.58 13.65
N LEU A 17 -56.88 4.54 14.94
CA LEU A 17 -55.95 4.31 16.06
C LEU A 17 -55.66 2.82 16.34
N HIS A 18 -56.47 1.88 15.83
CA HIS A 18 -56.33 0.46 16.13
C HIS A 18 -55.26 -0.22 15.26
N VAL A 19 -55.05 0.24 14.02
CA VAL A 19 -54.04 -0.36 13.11
C VAL A 19 -52.61 -0.08 13.57
N PRO A 20 -52.22 1.15 13.91
CA PRO A 20 -50.85 1.40 14.42
C PRO A 20 -50.60 0.75 15.78
N LEU A 21 -51.60 0.58 16.64
CA LEU A 21 -51.46 -0.07 17.94
C LEU A 21 -51.23 -1.56 17.80
N LEU A 22 -51.89 -2.24 16.86
CA LEU A 22 -51.70 -3.66 16.56
C LEU A 22 -50.33 -3.92 15.94
N ILE A 23 -49.82 -3.03 15.08
CA ILE A 23 -48.49 -3.13 14.49
C ILE A 23 -47.40 -2.96 15.58
N LEU A 24 -47.58 -2.02 16.51
CA LEU A 24 -46.65 -1.82 17.62
C LEU A 24 -46.62 -3.02 18.57
N ALA A 25 -47.76 -3.64 18.85
CA ALA A 25 -47.84 -4.85 19.67
C ALA A 25 -47.19 -6.06 18.99
N ALA A 26 -47.34 -6.22 17.67
CA ALA A 26 -46.69 -7.27 16.90
C ALA A 26 -45.16 -7.10 16.86
N PHE A 27 -44.69 -5.84 16.80
CA PHE A 27 -43.26 -5.53 16.80
C PHE A 27 -42.60 -5.82 18.16
N LEU A 28 -43.31 -5.50 19.27
CA LEU A 28 -42.80 -5.80 20.62
C LEU A 28 -42.77 -7.30 20.93
N LEU A 29 -43.77 -8.06 20.48
CA LEU A 29 -43.80 -9.51 20.63
C LEU A 29 -42.79 -10.21 19.74
N GLY A 30 -42.61 -9.72 18.51
CA GLY A 30 -41.59 -10.23 17.58
C GLY A 30 -40.16 -9.97 18.06
N ALA A 31 -39.88 -8.76 18.52
CA ALA A 31 -38.56 -8.39 19.03
C ALA A 31 -38.20 -9.09 20.34
N GLY A 32 -39.16 -9.25 21.24
CA GLY A 32 -38.99 -9.98 22.50
C GLY A 32 -38.76 -11.49 22.29
N GLY A 33 -39.50 -12.12 21.36
CA GLY A 33 -39.37 -13.52 21.01
C GLY A 33 -37.99 -13.80 20.35
N MET A 34 -37.55 -12.94 19.46
CA MET A 34 -36.26 -13.06 18.78
C MET A 34 -35.07 -12.85 19.75
N TRP A 35 -35.23 -11.95 20.74
CA TRP A 35 -34.20 -11.75 21.77
C TRP A 35 -34.09 -12.95 22.72
N LEU A 36 -35.19 -13.62 23.05
CA LEU A 36 -35.18 -14.82 23.88
C LEU A 36 -34.58 -16.01 23.16
N ILE A 37 -34.84 -16.18 21.86
CA ILE A 37 -34.24 -17.23 21.01
C ILE A 37 -32.73 -16.98 20.83
N MET A 38 -32.29 -15.73 20.63
CA MET A 38 -30.87 -15.41 20.54
C MET A 38 -30.12 -15.61 21.85
N ARG A 39 -30.79 -15.49 23.00
CA ARG A 39 -30.15 -15.67 24.31
C ARG A 39 -29.98 -17.15 24.68
N SER A 40 -30.81 -18.04 24.15
CA SER A 40 -30.70 -19.51 24.40
C SER A 40 -29.74 -20.22 23.43
N SER A 41 -29.38 -19.56 22.30
CA SER A 41 -28.43 -20.09 21.35
C SER A 41 -27.11 -19.30 21.45
N SER A 42 -26.45 -19.35 22.61
CA SER A 42 -25.02 -19.00 22.65
C SER A 42 -24.29 -20.10 21.90
N PRO A 43 -23.83 -19.90 20.66
CA PRO A 43 -22.87 -20.82 20.07
C PRO A 43 -21.66 -20.80 21.00
N GLY A 44 -21.27 -21.96 21.50
CA GLY A 44 -20.02 -22.11 22.25
C GLY A 44 -18.95 -21.32 21.52
N ARG A 45 -18.22 -20.43 22.23
CA ARG A 45 -17.11 -19.68 21.63
C ARG A 45 -16.34 -20.66 20.78
N PRO A 46 -16.19 -20.43 19.48
CA PRO A 46 -15.32 -21.27 18.68
C PRO A 46 -13.97 -21.29 19.40
N GLY A 47 -13.51 -22.49 19.71
CA GLY A 47 -12.19 -22.66 20.29
C GLY A 47 -11.23 -21.84 19.45
N LYS A 48 -10.34 -21.08 20.12
CA LYS A 48 -9.31 -20.31 19.42
C LYS A 48 -8.71 -21.23 18.35
N PRO A 49 -8.70 -20.86 17.06
CA PRO A 49 -8.09 -21.70 16.06
C PRO A 49 -6.68 -22.05 16.54
N PRO A 50 -6.16 -23.24 16.23
CA PRO A 50 -4.78 -23.57 16.53
C PRO A 50 -3.93 -22.40 16.08
N VAL A 51 -3.14 -21.83 16.99
CA VAL A 51 -2.20 -20.78 16.63
C VAL A 51 -1.21 -21.48 15.70
N GLU A 52 -1.48 -21.38 14.40
CA GLU A 52 -0.50 -21.77 13.39
C GLU A 52 0.75 -20.95 13.75
N ARG A 53 1.80 -21.65 14.16
CA ARG A 53 3.07 -21.00 14.45
C ARG A 53 3.48 -20.33 13.16
N LEU A 54 3.30 -19.01 13.11
CA LEU A 54 3.94 -18.21 12.07
C LEU A 54 5.41 -18.66 12.01
N PRO A 55 5.99 -18.79 10.82
CA PRO A 55 7.41 -19.03 10.70
C PRO A 55 8.13 -18.03 11.60
N PRO A 56 9.24 -18.46 12.26
CA PRO A 56 9.96 -17.56 13.16
C PRO A 56 10.16 -16.23 12.47
N SER A 57 9.78 -15.18 13.16
CA SER A 57 10.06 -13.80 12.73
C SER A 57 11.54 -13.74 12.32
N PRO A 58 11.91 -13.09 11.24
CA PRO A 58 13.30 -12.98 10.82
C PRO A 58 14.14 -12.63 12.04
N ALA A 59 15.27 -13.30 12.21
CA ALA A 59 16.10 -13.28 13.41
C ALA A 59 16.11 -11.89 14.07
N THR A 60 15.71 -11.82 15.32
CA THR A 60 15.61 -10.54 16.07
C THR A 60 17.00 -9.95 16.36
N GLU A 61 18.04 -10.75 16.25
CA GLU A 61 19.42 -10.35 16.46
C GLU A 61 20.12 -10.14 15.12
N PRO A 62 21.03 -9.15 15.03
CA PRO A 62 21.82 -8.94 13.83
C PRO A 62 22.68 -10.18 13.52
N PRO A 63 23.01 -10.41 12.25
CA PRO A 63 23.91 -11.51 11.86
C PRO A 63 25.29 -11.34 12.48
N ASP A 64 25.95 -12.45 12.82
CA ASP A 64 27.35 -12.42 13.23
C ASP A 64 28.24 -12.16 12.00
N VAL A 65 28.84 -10.99 11.97
CA VAL A 65 29.71 -10.53 10.88
C VAL A 65 31.19 -10.49 11.29
N SER A 66 31.53 -11.00 12.48
CA SER A 66 32.86 -10.87 13.10
C SER A 66 34.01 -11.49 12.28
N GLN A 67 33.71 -12.42 11.38
CA GLN A 67 34.69 -13.12 10.55
C GLN A 67 34.72 -12.63 9.09
N LEU A 68 33.95 -11.59 8.76
CA LEU A 68 33.84 -11.07 7.40
C LEU A 68 34.82 -9.90 7.19
N ALA A 69 35.13 -9.63 5.93
CA ALA A 69 35.83 -8.39 5.57
C ALA A 69 34.94 -7.18 5.91
N PRO A 70 35.51 -6.02 6.27
CA PRO A 70 34.74 -4.85 6.69
C PRO A 70 33.64 -4.45 5.70
N ALA A 71 33.95 -4.41 4.41
CA ALA A 71 32.98 -4.09 3.35
C ALA A 71 31.80 -5.07 3.31
N ASP A 72 32.04 -6.37 3.41
CA ASP A 72 31.00 -7.40 3.42
C ASP A 72 30.18 -7.36 4.71
N ALA A 73 30.85 -7.16 5.85
CA ALA A 73 30.20 -7.02 7.14
C ALA A 73 29.22 -5.84 7.14
N ALA A 74 29.66 -4.68 6.68
CA ALA A 74 28.84 -3.48 6.58
C ALA A 74 27.68 -3.69 5.60
N ARG A 75 27.91 -4.27 4.42
CA ARG A 75 26.84 -4.59 3.46
C ARG A 75 25.76 -5.48 4.09
N ILE A 76 26.16 -6.59 4.74
CA ILE A 76 25.22 -7.53 5.37
C ILE A 76 24.42 -6.87 6.50
N LEU A 77 25.03 -5.98 7.28
CA LEU A 77 24.30 -5.19 8.31
C LEU A 77 23.38 -4.17 7.66
N GLY A 78 23.74 -3.60 6.52
CA GLY A 78 22.89 -2.76 5.69
C GLY A 78 21.65 -3.53 5.24
N ASP A 79 21.83 -4.71 4.63
CA ASP A 79 20.74 -5.59 4.17
C ASP A 79 19.82 -5.98 5.34
N TRP A 80 20.40 -6.36 6.48
CA TRP A 80 19.65 -6.72 7.69
C TRP A 80 18.79 -5.57 8.22
N ASN A 81 19.28 -4.33 8.22
CA ASN A 81 18.55 -3.14 8.62
C ASN A 81 17.49 -2.76 7.56
N TYR A 82 17.80 -2.89 6.27
CA TYR A 82 16.90 -2.66 5.16
C TYR A 82 15.64 -3.54 5.27
N ASP A 83 15.80 -4.85 5.48
CA ASP A 83 14.70 -5.80 5.62
C ASP A 83 13.78 -5.48 6.81
N ARG A 84 14.29 -4.75 7.80
CA ARG A 84 13.57 -4.31 9.00
C ARG A 84 13.04 -2.89 8.91
N HIS A 85 13.17 -2.27 7.76
CA HIS A 85 12.77 -0.88 7.53
C HIS A 85 13.49 0.13 8.44
N ASN A 86 14.67 -0.25 8.95
CA ASN A 86 15.55 0.63 9.74
C ASN A 86 16.41 1.48 8.80
N TRP A 87 15.75 2.29 7.97
CA TRP A 87 16.37 2.98 6.84
C TRP A 87 17.61 3.81 7.22
N ALA A 88 17.58 4.48 8.37
CA ALA A 88 18.71 5.30 8.82
C ALA A 88 19.95 4.45 9.07
N HIS A 89 19.83 3.33 9.79
CA HIS A 89 20.95 2.44 10.05
C HIS A 89 21.40 1.70 8.78
N ALA A 90 20.45 1.34 7.89
CA ALA A 90 20.81 0.77 6.59
C ALA A 90 21.66 1.73 5.76
N ILE A 91 21.32 3.04 5.76
CA ILE A 91 22.12 4.08 5.08
C ILE A 91 23.53 4.13 5.65
N GLU A 92 23.69 4.16 6.98
CA GLU A 92 25.00 4.19 7.63
C GLU A 92 25.85 3.00 7.17
N HIS A 93 25.32 1.79 7.24
CA HIS A 93 26.04 0.58 6.87
C HIS A 93 26.33 0.47 5.38
N TYR A 94 25.43 0.86 4.49
CA TYR A 94 25.73 0.88 3.06
C TYR A 94 26.79 1.93 2.71
N GLN A 95 26.82 3.07 3.40
CA GLN A 95 27.89 4.06 3.22
C GLN A 95 29.22 3.55 3.74
N GLU A 96 29.26 2.84 4.86
CA GLU A 96 30.45 2.13 5.35
C GLU A 96 30.92 1.08 4.33
N ALA A 97 30.01 0.25 3.82
CA ALA A 97 30.33 -0.75 2.83
C ALA A 97 30.99 -0.15 1.57
N ILE A 98 30.45 0.96 1.08
CA ILE A 98 31.00 1.70 -0.07
C ILE A 98 32.41 2.25 0.27
N ALA A 99 32.59 2.83 1.43
CA ALA A 99 33.86 3.40 1.89
C ALA A 99 34.94 2.30 2.04
N ASP A 100 34.54 1.10 2.43
CA ASP A 100 35.41 -0.05 2.64
C ASP A 100 35.64 -0.89 1.36
N GLY A 101 35.08 -0.47 0.23
CA GLY A 101 35.36 -1.05 -1.09
C GLY A 101 34.26 -1.93 -1.68
N ALA A 102 33.07 -2.03 -1.06
CA ALA A 102 31.91 -2.68 -1.66
C ALA A 102 31.08 -1.71 -2.52
N ASP A 103 31.73 -0.78 -3.20
CA ASP A 103 31.06 0.13 -4.14
C ASP A 103 30.67 -0.64 -5.41
N ASN A 104 29.38 -0.84 -5.60
CA ASN A 104 28.82 -1.54 -6.75
C ASN A 104 27.36 -1.14 -6.98
N PRO A 105 26.77 -1.42 -8.17
CA PRO A 105 25.43 -1.01 -8.54
C PRO A 105 24.33 -1.51 -7.60
N ASP A 106 24.45 -2.70 -7.01
CA ASP A 106 23.46 -3.24 -6.08
C ASP A 106 23.44 -2.41 -4.78
N VAL A 107 24.61 -2.25 -4.13
CA VAL A 107 24.74 -1.48 -2.88
C VAL A 107 24.30 -0.02 -3.09
N ARG A 108 24.67 0.59 -4.24
CA ARG A 108 24.23 1.94 -4.61
C ARG A 108 22.71 2.01 -4.76
N THR A 109 22.11 0.97 -5.35
CA THR A 109 20.65 0.94 -5.52
C THR A 109 19.93 0.78 -4.20
N ASP A 110 20.42 -0.07 -3.30
CA ASP A 110 19.80 -0.27 -1.99
C ASP A 110 19.96 0.95 -1.08
N LEU A 111 21.10 1.63 -1.15
CA LEU A 111 21.29 2.93 -0.51
C LEU A 111 20.30 3.98 -1.07
N GLY A 112 20.11 4.00 -2.39
CA GLY A 112 19.11 4.85 -3.05
C GLY A 112 17.69 4.56 -2.60
N ASN A 113 17.33 3.27 -2.46
CA ASN A 113 16.04 2.86 -1.91
C ASN A 113 15.84 3.37 -0.47
N CYS A 114 16.86 3.27 0.39
CA CYS A 114 16.78 3.79 1.75
C CYS A 114 16.53 5.30 1.75
N PHE A 115 17.25 6.07 0.94
CA PHE A 115 17.03 7.51 0.80
C PHE A 115 15.62 7.83 0.31
N ARG A 116 15.09 7.06 -0.63
CA ARG A 116 13.70 7.21 -1.10
C ARG A 116 12.71 7.02 0.04
N PHE A 117 12.87 5.98 0.86
CA PHE A 117 11.96 5.68 1.97
C PHE A 117 11.96 6.73 3.09
N ILE A 118 13.08 7.43 3.29
CA ILE A 118 13.12 8.56 4.24
C ILE A 118 12.79 9.92 3.60
N GLY A 119 12.39 9.94 2.31
CA GLY A 119 12.00 11.14 1.58
C GLY A 119 13.15 12.00 1.03
N GLU A 120 14.39 11.53 1.11
CA GLU A 120 15.57 12.21 0.56
C GLU A 120 15.69 11.92 -0.95
N THR A 121 14.69 12.35 -1.71
CA THR A 121 14.48 12.01 -3.11
C THR A 121 15.68 12.32 -4.00
N GLN A 122 16.34 13.45 -3.77
CA GLN A 122 17.49 13.86 -4.60
C GLN A 122 18.70 12.96 -4.38
N LYS A 123 18.95 12.53 -3.12
CA LYS A 123 20.00 11.57 -2.80
C LYS A 123 19.71 10.20 -3.38
N ALA A 124 18.44 9.77 -3.34
CA ALA A 124 18.03 8.52 -3.98
C ALA A 124 18.33 8.53 -5.48
N LEU A 125 17.97 9.62 -6.18
CA LEU A 125 18.24 9.77 -7.60
C LEU A 125 19.73 9.71 -7.92
N GLU A 126 20.54 10.38 -7.12
CA GLU A 126 22.01 10.37 -7.27
C GLU A 126 22.57 8.94 -7.19
N GLN A 127 22.17 8.16 -6.18
CA GLN A 127 22.65 6.78 -6.03
C GLN A 127 22.24 5.88 -7.21
N TYR A 128 20.99 6.01 -7.70
CA TYR A 128 20.58 5.25 -8.88
C TYR A 128 21.33 5.68 -10.14
N GLN A 129 21.68 6.95 -10.29
CA GLN A 129 22.47 7.44 -11.42
C GLN A 129 23.90 6.93 -11.36
N ILE A 130 24.52 6.88 -10.18
CA ILE A 130 25.85 6.26 -10.00
C ILE A 130 25.78 4.79 -10.41
N ALA A 131 24.82 4.03 -9.91
CA ALA A 131 24.63 2.62 -10.26
C ALA A 131 24.47 2.42 -11.77
N GLN A 132 23.73 3.28 -12.47
CA GLN A 132 23.57 3.24 -13.92
C GLN A 132 24.84 3.65 -14.68
N THR A 133 25.67 4.52 -14.10
CA THR A 133 26.95 4.92 -14.70
C THR A 133 27.97 3.76 -14.61
N GLU A 134 27.99 3.07 -13.49
CA GLU A 134 28.86 1.90 -13.27
C GLU A 134 28.43 0.69 -14.12
N ASN A 135 27.13 0.45 -14.16
CA ASN A 135 26.55 -0.61 -14.98
C ASN A 135 25.26 -0.15 -15.67
N PRO A 136 25.35 0.28 -16.94
CA PRO A 136 24.15 0.67 -17.71
C PRO A 136 23.13 -0.46 -17.89
N MET A 137 23.51 -1.72 -17.68
CA MET A 137 22.61 -2.87 -17.71
C MET A 137 22.11 -3.27 -16.32
N HIS A 138 22.28 -2.41 -15.32
CA HIS A 138 21.71 -2.64 -14.00
C HIS A 138 20.20 -2.32 -13.97
N GLU A 139 19.40 -3.36 -14.00
CA GLU A 139 17.95 -3.30 -14.17
C GLU A 139 17.26 -2.54 -13.04
N ASN A 140 17.63 -2.86 -11.78
CA ASN A 140 16.96 -2.32 -10.59
C ASN A 140 17.06 -0.79 -10.50
N SER A 141 18.25 -0.23 -10.72
CA SER A 141 18.44 1.23 -10.64
C SER A 141 17.71 1.97 -11.74
N LEU A 142 17.64 1.42 -12.97
CA LEU A 142 16.92 2.06 -14.07
C LEU A 142 15.40 2.06 -13.81
N PHE A 143 14.85 0.94 -13.34
CA PHE A 143 13.45 0.84 -12.97
C PHE A 143 13.08 1.78 -11.82
N ASN A 144 13.92 1.82 -10.78
CA ASN A 144 13.70 2.66 -9.61
C ASN A 144 13.78 4.16 -9.95
N GLN A 145 14.64 4.57 -10.89
CA GLN A 145 14.65 5.94 -11.41
C GLN A 145 13.32 6.32 -12.07
N ALA A 146 12.75 5.42 -12.90
CA ALA A 146 11.44 5.69 -13.53
C ALA A 146 10.36 5.93 -12.48
N GLY A 147 10.28 5.06 -11.46
CA GLY A 147 9.36 5.21 -10.34
C GLY A 147 9.58 6.49 -9.53
N LEU A 148 10.85 6.84 -9.27
CA LEU A 148 11.18 8.03 -8.50
C LEU A 148 10.77 9.33 -9.23
N TYR A 149 11.00 9.41 -10.54
CA TYR A 149 10.56 10.55 -11.36
C TYR A 149 9.04 10.68 -11.35
N ALA A 150 8.31 9.57 -11.48
CA ALA A 150 6.85 9.59 -11.51
C ALA A 150 6.23 9.94 -10.15
N GLU A 151 6.71 9.31 -9.06
CA GLU A 151 6.01 9.33 -7.77
C GLU A 151 6.47 10.45 -6.84
N ALA A 152 7.76 10.78 -6.86
CA ALA A 152 8.34 11.71 -5.89
C ALA A 152 8.79 13.05 -6.53
N LEU A 153 9.27 13.03 -7.76
CA LEU A 153 9.70 14.24 -8.47
C LEU A 153 8.62 14.83 -9.35
N HIS A 154 7.55 14.08 -9.63
CA HIS A 154 6.44 14.47 -10.51
C HIS A 154 6.92 14.98 -11.89
N ASP A 155 7.97 14.33 -12.40
CA ASP A 155 8.53 14.59 -13.72
C ASP A 155 8.11 13.48 -14.68
N ASP A 156 6.88 13.60 -15.18
CA ASP A 156 6.26 12.58 -16.04
C ASP A 156 7.06 12.35 -17.33
N GLN A 157 7.71 13.40 -17.86
CA GLN A 157 8.52 13.29 -19.08
C GLN A 157 9.75 12.40 -18.86
N ARG A 158 10.49 12.61 -17.76
CA ARG A 158 11.64 11.77 -17.42
C ARG A 158 11.20 10.37 -17.00
N ALA A 159 10.10 10.24 -16.25
CA ALA A 159 9.53 8.95 -15.90
C ALA A 159 9.21 8.11 -17.14
N LEU A 160 8.52 8.68 -18.14
CA LEU A 160 8.23 8.04 -19.42
C LEU A 160 9.50 7.65 -20.18
N ALA A 161 10.49 8.54 -20.24
CA ALA A 161 11.76 8.25 -20.91
C ALA A 161 12.48 7.06 -20.27
N MET A 162 12.57 7.02 -18.92
CA MET A 162 13.22 5.93 -18.19
C MET A 162 12.44 4.61 -18.30
N ALA A 163 11.11 4.65 -18.21
CA ALA A 163 10.28 3.46 -18.34
C ALA A 163 10.36 2.84 -19.75
N ARG A 164 10.36 3.66 -20.78
CA ARG A 164 10.54 3.21 -22.17
C ARG A 164 11.94 2.65 -22.41
N GLU A 165 12.97 3.28 -21.86
CA GLU A 165 14.34 2.78 -21.96
C GLU A 165 14.50 1.46 -21.19
N PHE A 166 13.80 1.31 -20.04
CA PHE A 166 13.73 0.04 -19.31
C PHE A 166 13.17 -1.08 -20.18
N LEU A 167 12.01 -0.89 -20.81
CA LEU A 167 11.39 -1.89 -21.67
C LEU A 167 12.25 -2.24 -22.88
N LYS A 168 12.99 -1.27 -23.42
CA LYS A 168 13.90 -1.49 -24.54
C LYS A 168 15.09 -2.37 -24.15
N ARG A 169 15.68 -2.13 -22.96
CA ARG A 169 16.84 -2.91 -22.47
C ARG A 169 16.43 -4.25 -21.89
N PHE A 170 15.29 -4.30 -21.18
CA PHE A 170 14.84 -5.44 -20.38
C PHE A 170 13.43 -5.92 -20.76
N PRO A 171 13.19 -6.30 -22.03
CA PRO A 171 11.83 -6.68 -22.49
C PRO A 171 11.33 -7.97 -21.86
N GLN A 172 12.20 -8.79 -21.30
CA GLN A 172 11.89 -10.08 -20.64
C GLN A 172 11.97 -10.00 -19.11
N SER A 173 12.14 -8.81 -18.55
CA SER A 173 12.15 -8.61 -17.10
C SER A 173 10.80 -8.92 -16.49
N ASP A 174 10.80 -9.47 -15.28
CA ASP A 174 9.59 -9.62 -14.47
C ASP A 174 8.91 -8.26 -14.18
N ARG A 175 9.66 -7.16 -14.30
CA ARG A 175 9.17 -5.78 -14.14
C ARG A 175 8.67 -5.13 -15.44
N ALA A 176 8.80 -5.80 -16.59
CA ALA A 176 8.39 -5.23 -17.86
C ALA A 176 6.89 -4.86 -17.88
N ALA A 177 6.04 -5.70 -17.28
CA ALA A 177 4.62 -5.40 -17.15
C ALA A 177 4.37 -4.13 -16.31
N ALA A 178 5.09 -3.96 -15.18
CA ALA A 178 4.96 -2.78 -14.32
C ALA A 178 5.46 -1.51 -15.02
N ALA A 179 6.55 -1.58 -15.77
CA ALA A 179 7.03 -0.47 -16.59
C ALA A 179 6.02 -0.07 -17.67
N GLY A 180 5.39 -1.05 -18.33
CA GLY A 180 4.31 -0.80 -19.30
C GLY A 180 3.09 -0.11 -18.67
N GLN A 181 2.68 -0.55 -17.49
CA GLN A 181 1.59 0.08 -16.73
C GLN A 181 1.92 1.53 -16.33
N LEU A 182 3.15 1.80 -15.92
CA LEU A 182 3.61 3.14 -15.61
C LEU A 182 3.49 4.05 -16.84
N ILE A 183 3.93 3.59 -18.01
CA ILE A 183 3.83 4.34 -19.26
C ILE A 183 2.36 4.66 -19.55
N SER A 184 1.48 3.66 -19.54
CA SER A 184 0.05 3.85 -19.83
C SER A 184 -0.58 4.87 -18.89
N LYS A 185 -0.30 4.77 -17.60
CA LYS A 185 -0.82 5.71 -16.59
C LYS A 185 -0.38 7.15 -16.84
N LEU A 186 0.88 7.37 -17.20
CA LEU A 186 1.43 8.70 -17.45
C LEU A 186 0.87 9.29 -18.76
N GLU A 187 0.70 8.48 -19.80
CA GLU A 187 0.12 8.91 -21.08
C GLU A 187 -1.38 9.25 -20.94
N GLU A 188 -2.13 8.53 -20.13
CA GLU A 188 -3.53 8.84 -19.81
C GLU A 188 -3.66 10.16 -19.03
N SER A 189 -2.74 10.42 -18.09
CA SER A 189 -2.74 11.67 -17.32
C SER A 189 -2.46 12.89 -18.20
N ASP A 190 -1.54 12.79 -19.14
CA ASP A 190 -1.22 13.85 -20.09
C ASP A 190 -2.41 14.19 -21.02
N GLN A 191 -3.15 13.16 -21.48
CA GLN A 191 -4.33 13.34 -22.33
C GLN A 191 -5.52 13.96 -21.60
N SER A 192 -5.63 13.76 -20.28
CA SER A 192 -6.72 14.28 -19.46
C SER A 192 -6.48 15.70 -18.95
N ALA A 193 -5.25 16.21 -19.06
CA ALA A 193 -4.92 17.57 -18.68
C ALA A 193 -5.65 18.58 -19.60
N PRO A 194 -6.30 19.64 -19.05
CA PRO A 194 -6.92 20.66 -19.88
C PRO A 194 -5.86 21.33 -20.75
N LYS A 195 -6.04 21.25 -22.07
CA LYS A 195 -5.17 21.97 -23.02
C LYS A 195 -5.35 23.48 -22.80
N PRO A 196 -4.26 24.25 -22.77
CA PRO A 196 -4.30 25.70 -22.58
C PRO A 196 -5.08 26.44 -23.67
#